data_f8f438975900360229e75b57198db6e1
#
_entry.id   f8f438975900360229e75b57198db6e1
#
_cell.length_a   1.000
_cell.length_b   1.000
_cell.length_c   1.000
_cell.angle_alpha   90.00
_cell.angle_beta   90.00
_cell.angle_gamma   90.00
#
_symmetry.space_group_name_H-M   'P 1'
#
loop_
_entity.id
_entity.type
_entity.pdbx_description
1 polymer ?
#
loop_
_entity_poly.entity_id
_entity_poly.type
_entity_poly.pdbx_seq_one_letter_code
_entity_poly.pdbx_strand_id
1 'polypeptide(L)'
;AAYASAMLDAQIQPLVDAINAAAAAAPPDPSLDDRRVAYLALASLAGPGPQLDQVENRSVPGPVDDIPVRIYRNVGAHGIFVFYHGGGFTIGDLDTHDEVCRQLAVRSGATVMAVEYRLAPEAPFPAAVDDSWAALQWADANRHELGGSPDAKIVVGGDSAGGNLSAVVALMARDSGLDLAGQLLVYPGVRADDDSPSMTE
;
A
#
# COMPACT_ATOMS: atom_id res chain seq x y z
N ALA A 1 22.48 16.42 -10.83
CA ALA A 1 21.59 16.36 -12.01
C ALA A 1 22.15 15.43 -13.11
N ALA A 2 23.47 15.47 -13.43
CA ALA A 2 24.06 14.66 -14.52
C ALA A 2 24.18 13.15 -14.18
N TYR A 3 24.18 12.77 -12.92
CA TYR A 3 24.34 11.38 -12.49
C TYR A 3 23.04 10.58 -12.62
N ALA A 4 21.89 11.22 -12.40
CA ALA A 4 20.58 10.57 -12.50
C ALA A 4 20.18 10.24 -13.95
N SER A 5 20.55 11.09 -14.91
CA SER A 5 20.20 10.90 -16.33
C SER A 5 20.89 9.71 -16.99
N ALA A 6 22.05 9.27 -16.48
CA ALA A 6 22.83 8.18 -17.11
C ALA A 6 22.42 6.77 -16.64
N MET A 7 21.51 6.65 -15.68
CA MET A 7 21.11 5.38 -15.07
C MET A 7 19.64 5.01 -15.27
N LEU A 8 18.83 5.86 -15.89
CA LEU A 8 17.41 5.55 -16.16
C LEU A 8 17.30 4.58 -17.33
N ASP A 9 16.54 3.50 -17.10
CA ASP A 9 16.14 2.60 -18.18
C ASP A 9 15.31 3.38 -19.22
N ALA A 10 15.63 3.20 -20.50
CA ALA A 10 14.94 3.89 -21.59
C ALA A 10 13.42 3.64 -21.63
N GLN A 11 12.95 2.54 -21.04
CA GLN A 11 11.52 2.23 -20.93
C GLN A 11 10.81 3.08 -19.87
N ILE A 12 11.55 3.58 -18.86
CA ILE A 12 11.00 4.41 -17.78
C ILE A 12 11.05 5.90 -18.14
N GLN A 13 11.92 6.31 -19.07
CA GLN A 13 12.10 7.73 -19.42
C GLN A 13 10.77 8.43 -19.78
N PRO A 14 9.86 7.86 -20.62
CA PRO A 14 8.60 8.52 -20.94
C PRO A 14 7.69 8.74 -19.71
N LEU A 15 7.72 7.83 -18.73
CA LEU A 15 6.97 7.98 -17.49
C LEU A 15 7.53 9.11 -16.62
N VAL A 16 8.86 9.17 -16.50
CA VAL A 16 9.54 10.25 -15.77
C VAL A 16 9.26 11.61 -16.41
N ASP A 17 9.30 11.69 -17.74
CA ASP A 17 9.01 12.91 -18.49
C ASP A 17 7.55 13.35 -18.27
N ALA A 18 6.60 12.42 -18.25
CA ALA A 18 5.19 12.69 -17.98
C ALA A 18 4.97 13.19 -16.54
N ILE A 19 5.62 12.57 -15.56
CA ILE A 19 5.56 12.99 -14.14
C ILE A 19 6.13 14.41 -13.98
N ASN A 20 7.29 14.67 -14.59
CA ASN A 20 7.92 15.99 -14.53
C ASN A 20 7.07 17.07 -15.21
N ALA A 21 6.45 16.75 -16.35
CA ALA A 21 5.55 17.67 -17.05
C ALA A 21 4.30 17.97 -16.20
N ALA A 22 3.72 16.97 -15.56
CA ALA A 22 2.58 17.13 -14.65
C ALA A 22 2.96 17.99 -13.43
N ALA A 23 4.14 17.74 -12.84
CA ALA A 23 4.65 18.53 -11.71
C ALA A 23 4.89 19.99 -12.10
N ALA A 24 5.43 20.24 -13.30
CA ALA A 24 5.67 21.61 -13.81
C ALA A 24 4.36 22.36 -14.11
N ALA A 25 3.29 21.65 -14.44
CA ALA A 25 1.97 22.23 -14.70
C ALA A 25 1.13 22.43 -13.42
N ALA A 26 1.54 21.83 -12.32
CA ALA A 26 0.84 21.94 -11.05
C ALA A 26 0.94 23.37 -10.47
N PRO A 27 -0.07 23.84 -9.70
CA PRO A 27 0.04 25.10 -8.99
C PRO A 27 1.23 25.09 -8.02
N PRO A 28 1.86 26.24 -7.72
CA PRO A 28 3.06 26.29 -6.91
C PRO A 28 2.85 25.81 -5.45
N ASP A 29 1.62 25.82 -4.98
CA ASP A 29 1.24 25.32 -3.65
C ASP A 29 -0.10 24.57 -3.75
N PRO A 30 -0.09 23.30 -4.20
CA PRO A 30 -1.31 22.53 -4.37
C PRO A 30 -1.90 22.16 -2.99
N SER A 31 -3.21 22.31 -2.86
CA SER A 31 -3.93 21.82 -1.69
C SER A 31 -3.76 20.30 -1.52
N LEU A 32 -4.11 19.80 -0.33
CA LEU A 32 -4.08 18.35 -0.09
C LEU A 32 -5.06 17.61 -1.05
N ASP A 33 -6.22 18.18 -1.30
CA ASP A 33 -7.20 17.61 -2.22
C ASP A 33 -6.66 17.56 -3.66
N ASP A 34 -5.99 18.64 -4.11
CA ASP A 34 -5.33 18.63 -5.42
C ASP A 34 -4.27 17.53 -5.53
N ARG A 35 -3.52 17.31 -4.46
CA ARG A 35 -2.51 16.22 -4.42
C ARG A 35 -3.16 14.84 -4.45
N ARG A 36 -4.28 14.62 -3.75
CA ARG A 36 -5.04 13.37 -3.78
C ARG A 36 -5.58 13.08 -5.18
N VAL A 37 -6.16 14.09 -5.83
CA VAL A 37 -6.65 13.99 -7.21
C VAL A 37 -5.51 13.69 -8.18
N ALA A 38 -4.39 14.41 -8.06
CA ALA A 38 -3.22 14.19 -8.93
C ALA A 38 -2.61 12.79 -8.73
N TYR A 39 -2.59 12.27 -7.51
CA TYR A 39 -2.07 10.94 -7.21
C TYR A 39 -2.92 9.84 -7.84
N LEU A 40 -4.25 9.96 -7.74
CA LEU A 40 -5.19 9.05 -8.41
C LEU A 40 -5.04 9.11 -9.94
N ALA A 41 -4.90 10.32 -10.50
CA ALA A 41 -4.68 10.49 -11.94
C ALA A 41 -3.37 9.83 -12.39
N LEU A 42 -2.29 9.93 -11.60
CA LEU A 42 -1.02 9.27 -11.88
C LEU A 42 -1.16 7.74 -11.83
N ALA A 43 -1.86 7.21 -10.83
CA ALA A 43 -2.10 5.78 -10.70
C ALA A 43 -2.83 5.19 -11.92
N SER A 44 -3.73 5.97 -12.52
CA SER A 44 -4.49 5.54 -13.71
C SER A 44 -3.60 5.27 -14.94
N LEU A 45 -2.36 5.78 -14.98
CA LEU A 45 -1.40 5.50 -16.06
C LEU A 45 -0.93 4.04 -16.08
N ALA A 46 -1.04 3.33 -14.96
CA ALA A 46 -0.71 1.91 -14.90
C ALA A 46 -1.73 1.02 -15.65
N GLY A 47 -2.92 1.57 -15.95
CA GLY A 47 -4.00 0.83 -16.58
C GLY A 47 -4.82 -0.02 -15.60
N PRO A 48 -5.77 -0.81 -16.10
CA PRO A 48 -6.75 -1.49 -15.23
C PRO A 48 -6.22 -2.72 -14.50
N GLY A 49 -4.98 -3.12 -14.74
CA GLY A 49 -4.40 -4.32 -14.17
C GLY A 49 -5.04 -5.64 -14.68
N PRO A 50 -4.55 -6.80 -14.24
CA PRO A 50 -5.10 -8.09 -14.63
C PRO A 50 -6.51 -8.32 -14.07
N GLN A 51 -7.32 -9.08 -14.82
CA GLN A 51 -8.61 -9.55 -14.33
C GLN A 51 -8.42 -10.64 -13.27
N LEU A 52 -9.28 -10.63 -12.27
CA LEU A 52 -9.35 -11.60 -11.19
C LEU A 52 -10.75 -12.19 -11.12
N ASP A 53 -10.87 -13.39 -10.56
CA ASP A 53 -12.18 -14.02 -10.37
C ASP A 53 -13.06 -13.25 -9.38
N GLN A 54 -12.42 -12.61 -8.39
CA GLN A 54 -13.12 -11.79 -7.41
C GLN A 54 -12.30 -10.56 -7.02
N VAL A 55 -12.98 -9.40 -7.06
CA VAL A 55 -12.56 -8.15 -6.43
C VAL A 55 -13.76 -7.63 -5.65
N GLU A 56 -13.60 -7.46 -4.34
CA GLU A 56 -14.71 -7.16 -3.44
C GLU A 56 -14.32 -6.06 -2.46
N ASN A 57 -15.15 -5.02 -2.37
CA ASN A 57 -15.04 -4.02 -1.32
C ASN A 57 -15.78 -4.50 -0.08
N ARG A 58 -15.15 -4.41 1.07
CA ARG A 58 -15.70 -4.73 2.39
C ARG A 58 -15.36 -3.66 3.41
N SER A 59 -16.02 -3.75 4.56
CA SER A 59 -15.61 -3.09 5.79
C SER A 59 -15.24 -4.13 6.82
N VAL A 60 -14.19 -3.86 7.59
CA VAL A 60 -13.74 -4.68 8.72
C VAL A 60 -13.74 -3.83 10.00
N PRO A 61 -13.97 -4.42 11.17
CA PRO A 61 -13.96 -3.66 12.41
C PRO A 61 -12.65 -2.94 12.66
N GLY A 62 -12.72 -1.64 12.90
CA GLY A 62 -11.58 -0.79 13.27
C GLY A 62 -11.68 -0.28 14.72
N PRO A 63 -10.65 0.45 15.20
CA PRO A 63 -10.60 0.94 16.57
C PRO A 63 -11.57 2.09 16.86
N VAL A 64 -12.01 2.82 15.83
CA VAL A 64 -12.95 3.94 15.94
C VAL A 64 -14.17 3.68 15.06
N ASP A 65 -13.95 3.48 13.77
CA ASP A 65 -14.95 3.18 12.76
C ASP A 65 -14.53 1.94 11.98
N ASP A 66 -15.43 1.38 11.19
CA ASP A 66 -15.11 0.30 10.27
C ASP A 66 -14.09 0.78 9.24
N ILE A 67 -13.10 -0.08 8.96
CA ILE A 67 -12.03 0.18 8.01
C ILE A 67 -12.43 -0.40 6.65
N PRO A 68 -12.50 0.41 5.58
CA PRO A 68 -12.70 -0.12 4.24
C PRO A 68 -11.50 -0.97 3.81
N VAL A 69 -11.79 -2.11 3.18
CA VAL A 69 -10.77 -2.97 2.59
C VAL A 69 -11.23 -3.43 1.21
N ARG A 70 -10.29 -3.74 0.34
CA ARG A 70 -10.57 -4.40 -0.94
C ARG A 70 -9.84 -5.72 -1.01
N ILE A 71 -10.59 -6.78 -1.31
CA ILE A 71 -10.10 -8.15 -1.37
C ILE A 71 -9.98 -8.57 -2.82
N TYR A 72 -8.81 -9.04 -3.21
CA TYR A 72 -8.46 -9.48 -4.56
C TYR A 72 -8.06 -10.94 -4.51
N ARG A 73 -8.74 -11.80 -5.26
CA ARG A 73 -8.37 -13.23 -5.31
C ARG A 73 -8.80 -13.93 -6.60
N ASN A 74 -8.11 -15.03 -6.89
CA ASN A 74 -8.51 -16.02 -7.87
C ASN A 74 -8.97 -17.30 -7.18
N VAL A 75 -9.74 -18.11 -7.89
CA VAL A 75 -10.10 -19.45 -7.42
C VAL A 75 -8.83 -20.26 -7.13
N GLY A 76 -8.78 -20.87 -5.94
CA GLY A 76 -7.61 -21.62 -5.50
C GLY A 76 -6.51 -20.76 -4.88
N ALA A 77 -6.76 -19.48 -4.64
CA ALA A 77 -5.83 -18.63 -3.89
C ALA A 77 -5.50 -19.25 -2.53
N HIS A 78 -4.23 -19.17 -2.15
CA HIS A 78 -3.70 -19.72 -0.90
C HIS A 78 -2.80 -18.71 -0.20
N GLY A 79 -2.96 -18.59 1.11
CA GLY A 79 -2.29 -17.54 1.88
C GLY A 79 -2.94 -16.16 1.71
N ILE A 80 -2.47 -15.23 2.50
CA ILE A 80 -3.03 -13.89 2.63
C ILE A 80 -1.90 -12.87 2.55
N PHE A 81 -2.08 -11.84 1.75
CA PHE A 81 -1.21 -10.69 1.68
C PHE A 81 -1.99 -9.46 2.14
N VAL A 82 -1.68 -8.92 3.32
CA VAL A 82 -2.26 -7.66 3.79
C VAL A 82 -1.41 -6.52 3.26
N PHE A 83 -2.00 -5.66 2.43
CA PHE A 83 -1.31 -4.59 1.73
C PHE A 83 -1.71 -3.21 2.28
N TYR A 84 -0.72 -2.40 2.61
CA TYR A 84 -0.87 -1.01 3.03
C TYR A 84 -0.25 -0.10 1.96
N HIS A 85 -1.04 0.84 1.44
CA HIS A 85 -0.60 1.71 0.36
C HIS A 85 0.37 2.80 0.83
N GLY A 86 1.20 3.31 -0.09
CA GLY A 86 2.02 4.50 0.10
C GLY A 86 1.22 5.79 0.02
N GLY A 87 1.92 6.93 0.17
CA GLY A 87 1.31 8.25 0.07
C GLY A 87 1.59 9.17 1.27
N GLY A 88 2.67 8.92 2.02
CA GLY A 88 3.12 9.80 3.11
C GLY A 88 2.08 9.95 4.23
N PHE A 89 1.22 8.97 4.42
CA PHE A 89 0.12 8.97 5.39
C PHE A 89 -0.96 10.05 5.15
N THR A 90 -0.92 10.75 4.01
CA THR A 90 -1.82 11.88 3.71
C THR A 90 -2.59 11.73 2.41
N ILE A 91 -2.10 10.91 1.49
CA ILE A 91 -2.72 10.62 0.19
C ILE A 91 -2.71 9.11 -0.04
N GLY A 92 -3.36 8.67 -1.10
CA GLY A 92 -3.52 7.25 -1.43
C GLY A 92 -4.84 6.69 -0.93
N ASP A 93 -5.31 5.66 -1.61
CA ASP A 93 -6.56 4.94 -1.33
C ASP A 93 -6.54 3.57 -2.03
N LEU A 94 -7.66 2.85 -1.97
CA LEU A 94 -7.81 1.54 -2.62
C LEU A 94 -7.71 1.62 -4.15
N ASP A 95 -8.08 2.76 -4.77
CA ASP A 95 -8.09 2.93 -6.22
C ASP A 95 -6.69 3.29 -6.75
N THR A 96 -5.92 4.04 -5.99
CA THR A 96 -4.54 4.40 -6.37
C THR A 96 -3.60 3.19 -6.44
N HIS A 97 -3.90 2.11 -5.74
CA HIS A 97 -3.09 0.88 -5.69
C HIS A 97 -3.82 -0.36 -6.23
N ASP A 98 -4.97 -0.18 -6.91
CA ASP A 98 -5.78 -1.29 -7.44
C ASP A 98 -4.96 -2.19 -8.39
N GLU A 99 -4.23 -1.59 -9.34
CA GLU A 99 -3.39 -2.34 -10.30
C GLU A 99 -2.30 -3.14 -9.59
N VAL A 100 -1.59 -2.54 -8.64
CA VAL A 100 -0.53 -3.18 -7.85
C VAL A 100 -1.09 -4.38 -7.08
N CYS A 101 -2.23 -4.22 -6.43
CA CYS A 101 -2.88 -5.30 -5.68
C CYS A 101 -3.34 -6.45 -6.58
N ARG A 102 -3.85 -6.15 -7.79
CA ARG A 102 -4.19 -7.16 -8.79
C ARG A 102 -2.96 -7.95 -9.26
N GLN A 103 -1.86 -7.25 -9.55
CA GLN A 103 -0.60 -7.90 -9.92
C GLN A 103 -0.07 -8.79 -8.79
N LEU A 104 -0.11 -8.30 -7.56
CA LEU A 104 0.29 -9.08 -6.39
C LEU A 104 -0.56 -10.36 -6.26
N ALA A 105 -1.88 -10.27 -6.39
CA ALA A 105 -2.78 -11.42 -6.30
C ALA A 105 -2.49 -12.46 -7.39
N VAL A 106 -2.32 -12.02 -8.65
CA VAL A 106 -2.01 -12.94 -9.77
C VAL A 106 -0.65 -13.60 -9.61
N ARG A 107 0.38 -12.81 -9.24
CA ARG A 107 1.76 -13.31 -9.21
C ARG A 107 2.09 -14.14 -7.99
N SER A 108 1.49 -13.83 -6.84
CA SER A 108 1.70 -14.59 -5.60
C SER A 108 0.80 -15.82 -5.47
N GLY A 109 -0.37 -15.82 -6.13
CA GLY A 109 -1.43 -16.80 -5.91
C GLY A 109 -2.09 -16.67 -4.53
N ALA A 110 -1.84 -15.59 -3.81
CA ALA A 110 -2.46 -15.30 -2.52
C ALA A 110 -3.72 -14.44 -2.69
N THR A 111 -4.59 -14.45 -1.70
CA THR A 111 -5.58 -13.40 -1.53
C THR A 111 -4.88 -12.13 -1.06
N VAL A 112 -5.04 -11.03 -1.78
CA VAL A 112 -4.57 -9.71 -1.33
C VAL A 112 -5.71 -8.96 -0.67
N MET A 113 -5.48 -8.42 0.53
CA MET A 113 -6.38 -7.53 1.24
C MET A 113 -5.72 -6.16 1.35
N ALA A 114 -6.12 -5.22 0.51
CA ALA A 114 -5.71 -3.82 0.60
C ALA A 114 -6.51 -3.10 1.68
N VAL A 115 -5.83 -2.29 2.48
CA VAL A 115 -6.40 -1.61 3.63
C VAL A 115 -6.43 -0.11 3.39
N GLU A 116 -7.61 0.50 3.52
CA GLU A 116 -7.81 1.95 3.48
C GLU A 116 -7.73 2.51 4.91
N TYR A 117 -6.52 2.60 5.42
CA TYR A 117 -6.27 3.17 6.74
C TYR A 117 -6.51 4.68 6.75
N ARG A 118 -6.93 5.22 7.89
CA ARG A 118 -7.20 6.66 8.05
C ARG A 118 -5.95 7.51 7.83
N LEU A 119 -6.13 8.61 7.11
CA LEU A 119 -5.07 9.51 6.69
C LEU A 119 -5.01 10.79 7.54
N ALA A 120 -3.81 11.33 7.67
CA ALA A 120 -3.59 12.67 8.19
C ALA A 120 -3.90 13.74 7.09
N PRO A 121 -4.27 14.95 7.46
CA PRO A 121 -4.38 15.48 8.82
C PRO A 121 -5.70 15.16 9.52
N GLU A 122 -6.69 14.58 8.81
CA GLU A 122 -8.02 14.29 9.35
C GLU A 122 -7.95 13.32 10.53
N ALA A 123 -7.05 12.33 10.44
CA ALA A 123 -6.76 11.38 11.51
C ALA A 123 -5.23 11.29 11.71
N PRO A 124 -4.67 12.11 12.60
CA PRO A 124 -3.22 12.14 12.83
C PRO A 124 -2.72 10.84 13.49
N PHE A 125 -1.39 10.70 13.54
CA PHE A 125 -0.76 9.60 14.29
C PHE A 125 -1.39 9.46 15.69
N PRO A 126 -1.69 8.20 16.14
CA PRO A 126 -1.32 6.92 15.55
C PRO A 126 -2.40 6.25 14.67
N ALA A 127 -3.42 6.98 14.20
CA ALA A 127 -4.61 6.41 13.56
C ALA A 127 -4.30 5.39 12.44
N ALA A 128 -3.35 5.70 11.54
CA ALA A 128 -2.95 4.79 10.46
C ALA A 128 -2.35 3.48 11.00
N VAL A 129 -1.59 3.54 12.10
CA VAL A 129 -0.99 2.36 12.73
C VAL A 129 -2.08 1.51 13.39
N ASP A 130 -3.00 2.15 14.11
CA ASP A 130 -4.08 1.46 14.82
C ASP A 130 -5.01 0.74 13.84
N ASP A 131 -5.37 1.37 12.73
CA ASP A 131 -6.18 0.76 11.68
C ASP A 131 -5.45 -0.39 10.98
N SER A 132 -4.17 -0.20 10.66
CA SER A 132 -3.35 -1.24 10.03
C SER A 132 -3.22 -2.46 10.91
N TRP A 133 -3.06 -2.27 12.21
CA TRP A 133 -3.00 -3.34 13.18
C TRP A 133 -4.34 -4.06 13.32
N ALA A 134 -5.45 -3.32 13.44
CA ALA A 134 -6.79 -3.90 13.53
C ALA A 134 -7.14 -4.73 12.27
N ALA A 135 -6.81 -4.22 11.08
CA ALA A 135 -7.01 -4.95 9.83
C ALA A 135 -6.19 -6.25 9.77
N LEU A 136 -4.93 -6.23 10.25
CA LEU A 136 -4.12 -7.44 10.34
C LEU A 136 -4.71 -8.46 11.33
N GLN A 137 -5.17 -8.01 12.50
CA GLN A 137 -5.81 -8.90 13.48
C GLN A 137 -7.10 -9.51 12.91
N TRP A 138 -7.87 -8.74 12.16
CA TRP A 138 -9.05 -9.25 11.49
C TRP A 138 -8.69 -10.30 10.43
N ALA A 139 -7.65 -10.06 9.61
CA ALA A 139 -7.18 -11.03 8.63
C ALA A 139 -6.72 -12.33 9.29
N ASP A 140 -6.05 -12.24 10.43
CA ASP A 140 -5.60 -13.39 11.22
C ASP A 140 -6.79 -14.22 11.74
N ALA A 141 -7.81 -13.56 12.28
CA ALA A 141 -9.02 -14.22 12.77
C ALA A 141 -9.86 -14.84 11.63
N ASN A 142 -9.68 -14.40 10.39
CA ASN A 142 -10.44 -14.83 9.21
C ASN A 142 -9.59 -15.60 8.18
N ARG A 143 -8.50 -16.25 8.61
CA ARG A 143 -7.58 -17.00 7.74
C ARG A 143 -8.27 -18.01 6.83
N HIS A 144 -9.26 -18.73 7.35
CA HIS A 144 -9.99 -19.74 6.58
C HIS A 144 -10.77 -19.11 5.41
N GLU A 145 -11.42 -17.99 5.65
CA GLU A 145 -12.21 -17.30 4.64
C GLU A 145 -11.32 -16.67 3.56
N LEU A 146 -10.25 -15.99 3.98
CA LEU A 146 -9.37 -15.27 3.07
C LEU A 146 -8.38 -16.20 2.36
N GLY A 147 -7.77 -17.11 3.07
CA GLY A 147 -6.66 -17.93 2.59
C GLY A 147 -6.99 -19.39 2.35
N GLY A 148 -8.28 -19.77 2.46
CA GLY A 148 -8.75 -21.13 2.20
C GLY A 148 -8.44 -22.17 3.29
N SER A 149 -7.70 -21.79 4.33
CA SER A 149 -7.33 -22.67 5.45
C SER A 149 -7.17 -21.88 6.74
N PRO A 150 -7.51 -22.46 7.92
CA PRO A 150 -7.22 -21.81 9.21
C PRO A 150 -5.71 -21.62 9.45
N ASP A 151 -4.86 -22.39 8.75
CA ASP A 151 -3.41 -22.28 8.86
C ASP A 151 -2.79 -21.46 7.69
N ALA A 152 -3.64 -20.72 6.93
CA ALA A 152 -3.17 -19.89 5.83
C ALA A 152 -2.10 -18.91 6.30
N LYS A 153 -0.98 -18.86 5.59
CA LYS A 153 0.13 -17.97 5.93
C LYS A 153 -0.21 -16.53 5.59
N ILE A 154 0.17 -15.60 6.47
CA ILE A 154 -0.02 -14.17 6.28
C ILE A 154 1.32 -13.50 6.01
N VAL A 155 1.36 -12.67 4.99
CA VAL A 155 2.43 -11.72 4.69
C VAL A 155 1.84 -10.32 4.80
N VAL A 156 2.58 -9.39 5.37
CA VAL A 156 2.25 -7.96 5.33
C VAL A 156 3.16 -7.24 4.34
N GLY A 157 2.70 -6.20 3.71
CA GLY A 157 3.56 -5.44 2.81
C GLY A 157 2.94 -4.14 2.34
N GLY A 158 3.78 -3.30 1.74
CA GLY A 158 3.38 -2.02 1.20
C GLY A 158 4.58 -1.22 0.72
N ASP A 159 4.30 -0.10 0.10
CA ASP A 159 5.28 0.83 -0.44
C ASP A 159 5.38 2.09 0.41
N SER A 160 6.55 2.70 0.49
CA SER A 160 6.79 3.98 1.16
C SER A 160 6.20 4.03 2.58
N ALA A 161 5.19 4.86 2.85
CA ALA A 161 4.46 4.91 4.13
C ALA A 161 3.78 3.58 4.47
N GLY A 162 3.24 2.86 3.46
CA GLY A 162 2.68 1.52 3.65
C GLY A 162 3.74 0.48 3.98
N GLY A 163 4.94 0.63 3.45
CA GLY A 163 6.12 -0.15 3.85
C GLY A 163 6.52 0.11 5.31
N ASN A 164 6.44 1.37 5.76
CA ASN A 164 6.63 1.72 7.17
C ASN A 164 5.57 1.06 8.05
N LEU A 165 4.28 1.19 7.70
CA LEU A 165 3.18 0.53 8.44
C LEU A 165 3.39 -0.99 8.51
N SER A 166 3.81 -1.61 7.40
CA SER A 166 4.11 -3.05 7.34
C SER A 166 5.21 -3.44 8.33
N ALA A 167 6.27 -2.65 8.43
CA ALA A 167 7.34 -2.89 9.39
C ALA A 167 6.85 -2.74 10.84
N VAL A 168 6.05 -1.71 11.13
CA VAL A 168 5.50 -1.46 12.46
C VAL A 168 4.55 -2.58 12.88
N VAL A 169 3.58 -2.96 12.03
CA VAL A 169 2.65 -4.02 12.39
C VAL A 169 3.32 -5.39 12.47
N ALA A 170 4.42 -5.63 11.74
CA ALA A 170 5.22 -6.85 11.89
C ALA A 170 5.90 -6.93 13.27
N LEU A 171 6.35 -5.79 13.81
CA LEU A 171 6.87 -5.74 15.19
C LEU A 171 5.76 -5.98 16.21
N MET A 172 4.57 -5.37 16.03
CA MET A 172 3.40 -5.60 16.88
C MET A 172 2.95 -7.05 16.83
N ALA A 173 2.95 -7.68 15.64
CA ALA A 173 2.63 -9.09 15.45
C ALA A 173 3.57 -9.99 16.24
N ARG A 174 4.88 -9.77 16.13
CA ARG A 174 5.91 -10.47 16.92
C ARG A 174 5.62 -10.37 18.42
N ASP A 175 5.35 -9.15 18.91
CA ASP A 175 5.20 -8.89 20.35
C ASP A 175 3.87 -9.44 20.89
N SER A 176 2.85 -9.61 20.04
CA SER A 176 1.56 -10.23 20.38
C SER A 176 1.51 -11.74 20.15
N GLY A 177 2.52 -12.32 19.51
CA GLY A 177 2.56 -13.74 19.16
C GLY A 177 1.77 -14.11 17.89
N LEU A 178 1.37 -13.12 17.07
CA LEU A 178 0.75 -13.36 15.78
C LEU A 178 1.83 -13.79 14.77
N ASP A 179 1.66 -14.97 14.16
CA ASP A 179 2.65 -15.54 13.23
C ASP A 179 2.48 -14.96 11.82
N LEU A 180 3.50 -14.23 11.36
CA LEU A 180 3.63 -13.77 9.99
C LEU A 180 4.65 -14.64 9.24
N ALA A 181 4.33 -15.01 8.00
CA ALA A 181 5.23 -15.72 7.11
C ALA A 181 6.33 -14.81 6.53
N GLY A 182 6.09 -13.50 6.51
CA GLY A 182 7.06 -12.53 6.00
C GLY A 182 6.52 -11.13 5.89
N GLN A 183 7.38 -10.24 5.42
CA GLN A 183 7.01 -8.86 5.07
C GLN A 183 7.66 -8.47 3.74
N LEU A 184 6.94 -7.71 2.92
CA LEU A 184 7.42 -7.12 1.67
C LEU A 184 7.47 -5.60 1.83
N LEU A 185 8.67 -5.06 1.98
CA LEU A 185 8.89 -3.63 2.19
C LEU A 185 9.44 -3.00 0.91
N VAL A 186 8.62 -2.21 0.24
CA VAL A 186 8.99 -1.52 -1.01
C VAL A 186 9.38 -0.09 -0.66
N TYR A 187 10.66 0.26 -0.80
CA TYR A 187 11.27 1.56 -0.43
C TYR A 187 10.67 2.18 0.86
N PRO A 188 10.66 1.43 1.98
CA PRO A 188 9.93 1.84 3.19
C PRO A 188 10.55 3.08 3.82
N GLY A 189 9.72 4.02 4.27
CA GLY A 189 10.16 5.17 5.07
C GLY A 189 10.42 4.77 6.52
N VAL A 190 11.51 4.08 6.81
CA VAL A 190 11.82 3.55 8.16
C VAL A 190 12.71 4.45 8.99
N ARG A 191 13.08 5.61 8.47
CA ARG A 191 13.96 6.57 9.13
C ARG A 191 13.44 7.99 8.93
N ALA A 192 13.27 8.73 10.02
CA ALA A 192 12.78 10.12 9.98
C ALA A 192 13.89 11.16 9.89
N ASP A 193 15.12 10.77 10.23
CA ASP A 193 16.32 11.62 10.31
C ASP A 193 17.34 11.25 9.21
N ASP A 194 16.86 10.98 8.00
CA ASP A 194 17.72 10.64 6.88
C ASP A 194 18.40 11.88 6.32
N ASP A 195 19.72 11.95 6.54
CA ASP A 195 20.63 12.99 6.06
C ASP A 195 21.48 12.52 4.87
N SER A 196 21.05 11.45 4.19
CA SER A 196 21.71 10.96 3.00
C SER A 196 21.77 12.01 1.89
N PRO A 197 22.81 11.99 1.01
CA PRO A 197 22.92 12.94 -0.09
C PRO A 197 21.68 13.00 -1.01
N SER A 198 20.98 11.89 -1.17
CA SER A 198 19.74 11.82 -1.97
C SER A 198 18.56 12.56 -1.37
N MET A 199 18.60 12.89 -0.07
CA MET A 199 17.57 13.68 0.62
C MET A 199 17.93 15.15 0.72
N THR A 200 19.18 15.53 0.46
CA THR A 200 19.71 16.89 0.58
C THR A 200 20.02 17.57 -0.76
N GLU A 201 20.01 16.83 -1.87
CA GLU A 201 20.17 17.32 -3.25
C GLU A 201 18.81 17.56 -3.94
#